data_133f2addb06af5ea6a54ca024b2d35cc
#
_entry.id   133f2addb06af5ea6a54ca024b2d35cc
#
_cell.length_a   1.000
_cell.length_b   1.000
_cell.length_c   1.000
_cell.angle_alpha   90.00
_cell.angle_beta   90.00
_cell.angle_gamma   90.00
#
_symmetry.space_group_name_H-M   'P 1'
#
loop_
_entity.id
_entity.type
_entity.pdbx_description
1 polymer ?
#
loop_
_entity_poly.entity_id
_entity_poly.type
_entity_poly.pdbx_seq_one_letter_code
_entity_poly.pdbx_strand_id
1 'polypeptide(L)'
;MRDRDYSIRPATPADLDAARAVMLDTVYRDFGTGYVPRWHGDVIDLAGAYVTPQRHALLVAVDADGEVVATGALDSRGPAHPPNPAHVAERYPSGVTAQLRRVYVRREHRRRGLARRLADELLAFAVADGGYRAVYLHTDPAVTGAEPFWRSLGKVVHDEREDAGGGQGIVHFDVPLDGLDGLDGLAGLARAR
;
A
#
# COMPACT_ATOMS: atom_id res chain seq x y z
N MET A 1 11.33 17.05 16.07
CA MET A 1 12.27 16.47 15.11
C MET A 1 11.57 16.52 13.77
N ARG A 2 12.17 17.13 12.77
CA ARG A 2 11.46 17.86 11.72
C ARG A 2 11.11 16.98 10.53
N ASP A 3 9.94 17.27 9.95
CA ASP A 3 9.37 16.70 8.70
C ASP A 3 10.29 16.82 7.45
N ARG A 4 11.49 17.34 7.61
CA ARG A 4 12.46 17.66 6.56
C ARG A 4 13.47 16.54 6.26
N ASP A 5 13.46 15.47 7.05
CA ASP A 5 14.51 14.45 6.95
C ASP A 5 14.17 13.34 5.95
N TYR A 6 12.97 13.37 5.31
CA TYR A 6 12.54 12.35 4.36
C TYR A 6 11.91 12.96 3.13
N SER A 7 12.32 12.49 1.95
CA SER A 7 11.63 12.74 0.69
C SER A 7 10.77 11.54 0.30
N ILE A 8 9.52 11.78 -0.14
CA ILE A 8 8.67 10.75 -0.74
C ILE A 8 8.56 11.06 -2.22
N ARG A 9 8.78 10.05 -3.06
CA ARG A 9 8.77 10.18 -4.51
C ARG A 9 8.46 8.85 -5.20
N PRO A 10 8.09 8.86 -6.48
CA PRO A 10 8.05 7.64 -7.29
C PRO A 10 9.40 6.93 -7.28
N ALA A 11 9.33 5.59 -7.22
CA ALA A 11 10.52 4.76 -7.33
C ALA A 11 11.09 4.83 -8.75
N THR A 12 12.39 4.96 -8.83
CA THR A 12 13.16 4.82 -10.08
C THR A 12 13.71 3.39 -10.21
N PRO A 13 14.19 2.97 -11.38
CA PRO A 13 14.84 1.67 -11.52
C PRO A 13 15.98 1.43 -10.52
N ALA A 14 16.70 2.48 -10.12
CA ALA A 14 17.80 2.39 -9.16
C ALA A 14 17.32 2.10 -7.72
N ASP A 15 16.06 2.38 -7.40
CA ASP A 15 15.49 2.16 -6.06
C ASP A 15 14.96 0.74 -5.86
N LEU A 16 14.74 -0.03 -6.93
CA LEU A 16 13.97 -1.27 -6.87
C LEU A 16 14.57 -2.33 -5.95
N ASP A 17 15.88 -2.47 -5.92
CA ASP A 17 16.54 -3.44 -5.04
C ASP A 17 16.43 -3.02 -3.57
N ALA A 18 16.59 -1.74 -3.27
CA ALA A 18 16.42 -1.21 -1.93
C ALA A 18 14.95 -1.29 -1.46
N ALA A 19 14.00 -0.97 -2.35
CA ALA A 19 12.57 -1.12 -2.06
C ALA A 19 12.19 -2.59 -1.79
N ARG A 20 12.71 -3.53 -2.59
CA ARG A 20 12.55 -4.97 -2.36
C ARG A 20 13.11 -5.39 -1.01
N ALA A 21 14.28 -4.87 -0.64
CA ALA A 21 14.88 -5.16 0.65
C ALA A 21 14.00 -4.68 1.82
N VAL A 22 13.38 -3.50 1.75
CA VAL A 22 12.40 -3.01 2.74
C VAL A 22 11.21 -3.96 2.85
N MET A 23 10.66 -4.39 1.71
CA MET A 23 9.50 -5.28 1.69
C MET A 23 9.82 -6.66 2.26
N LEU A 24 10.94 -7.26 1.87
CA LEU A 24 11.36 -8.57 2.38
C LEU A 24 11.70 -8.49 3.88
N ASP A 25 12.37 -7.43 4.33
CA ASP A 25 12.65 -7.21 5.75
C ASP A 25 11.36 -7.24 6.59
N THR A 26 10.30 -6.58 6.11
CA THR A 26 8.98 -6.59 6.76
C THR A 26 8.37 -8.00 6.78
N VAL A 27 8.42 -8.71 5.65
CA VAL A 27 7.86 -10.06 5.53
C VAL A 27 8.57 -11.06 6.45
N TYR A 28 9.89 -10.95 6.58
CA TYR A 28 10.66 -11.85 7.44
C TYR A 28 10.61 -11.48 8.92
N ARG A 29 10.65 -10.18 9.25
CA ARG A 29 10.82 -9.72 10.64
C ARG A 29 9.51 -9.33 11.34
N ASP A 30 8.54 -8.79 10.60
CA ASP A 30 7.29 -8.32 11.19
C ASP A 30 6.17 -9.35 11.03
N PHE A 31 6.04 -9.96 9.84
CA PHE A 31 5.05 -10.99 9.62
C PHE A 31 5.52 -12.37 10.06
N GLY A 32 6.84 -12.61 10.08
CA GLY A 32 7.40 -13.91 10.46
C GLY A 32 7.15 -15.05 9.48
N THR A 33 6.46 -14.77 8.35
CA THR A 33 6.09 -15.79 7.35
C THR A 33 7.21 -16.10 6.37
N GLY A 34 8.17 -15.17 6.21
CA GLY A 34 9.13 -15.23 5.13
C GLY A 34 8.48 -15.01 3.75
N TYR A 35 9.28 -15.15 2.70
CA TYR A 35 8.81 -15.02 1.32
C TYR A 35 7.91 -16.20 0.93
N VAL A 36 6.69 -15.89 0.50
CA VAL A 36 5.73 -16.86 -0.01
C VAL A 36 5.34 -16.45 -1.44
N PRO A 37 5.71 -17.22 -2.49
CA PRO A 37 5.54 -16.81 -3.90
C PRO A 37 4.13 -16.38 -4.26
N ARG A 38 3.11 -17.10 -3.79
CA ARG A 38 1.70 -16.78 -4.07
C ARG A 38 1.22 -15.43 -3.50
N TRP A 39 1.90 -14.92 -2.45
CA TRP A 39 1.53 -13.66 -1.79
C TRP A 39 2.48 -12.52 -2.10
N HIS A 40 3.71 -12.84 -2.51
CA HIS A 40 4.81 -11.88 -2.64
C HIS A 40 5.47 -11.89 -4.02
N GLY A 41 4.80 -12.47 -5.05
CA GLY A 41 5.34 -12.53 -6.40
C GLY A 41 5.63 -11.13 -6.99
N ASP A 42 4.81 -10.14 -6.63
CA ASP A 42 4.99 -8.75 -6.99
C ASP A 42 6.29 -8.12 -6.42
N VAL A 43 6.78 -8.61 -5.28
CA VAL A 43 8.02 -8.13 -4.66
C VAL A 43 9.25 -8.52 -5.48
N ILE A 44 9.18 -9.62 -6.22
CA ILE A 44 10.28 -10.06 -7.09
C ILE A 44 10.34 -9.25 -8.37
N ASP A 45 9.19 -8.93 -8.97
CA ASP A 45 9.11 -8.08 -10.16
C ASP A 45 8.38 -6.76 -9.84
N LEU A 46 9.03 -5.90 -9.07
CA LEU A 46 8.48 -4.58 -8.74
C LEU A 46 8.28 -3.70 -9.97
N ALA A 47 9.15 -3.84 -10.98
CA ALA A 47 9.04 -3.08 -12.21
C ALA A 47 7.76 -3.44 -12.96
N GLY A 48 7.54 -4.71 -13.26
CA GLY A 48 6.34 -5.19 -13.94
C GLY A 48 5.07 -5.05 -13.11
N ALA A 49 5.18 -5.14 -11.78
CA ALA A 49 4.02 -5.03 -10.89
C ALA A 49 3.52 -3.58 -10.74
N TYR A 50 4.43 -2.59 -10.61
CA TYR A 50 4.06 -1.26 -10.14
C TYR A 50 4.64 -0.08 -10.92
N VAL A 51 5.74 -0.27 -11.68
CA VAL A 51 6.41 0.84 -12.36
C VAL A 51 6.01 0.92 -13.83
N THR A 52 5.97 -0.21 -14.53
CA THR A 52 5.63 -0.26 -15.96
C THR A 52 4.15 0.04 -16.24
N PRO A 53 3.16 -0.50 -15.48
CA PRO A 53 1.77 -0.20 -15.75
C PRO A 53 1.42 1.24 -15.40
N GLN A 54 0.75 1.95 -16.32
CA GLN A 54 0.45 3.39 -16.18
C GLN A 54 -0.44 3.71 -14.96
N ARG A 55 -1.37 2.81 -14.62
CA ARG A 55 -2.32 2.99 -13.53
C ARG A 55 -1.85 2.42 -12.20
N HIS A 56 -0.58 2.05 -12.11
CA HIS A 56 0.04 1.56 -10.88
C HIS A 56 1.09 2.55 -10.38
N ALA A 57 1.43 2.45 -9.11
CA ALA A 57 2.46 3.29 -8.51
C ALA A 57 3.29 2.50 -7.49
N LEU A 58 4.58 2.79 -7.46
CA LEU A 58 5.49 2.45 -6.37
C LEU A 58 6.13 3.73 -5.87
N LEU A 59 5.91 4.04 -4.60
CA LEU A 59 6.55 5.16 -3.91
C LEU A 59 7.61 4.64 -2.95
N VAL A 60 8.66 5.42 -2.80
CA VAL A 60 9.70 5.21 -1.78
C VAL A 60 9.82 6.45 -0.90
N ALA A 61 10.08 6.23 0.38
CA ALA A 61 10.57 7.28 1.27
C ALA A 61 12.08 7.10 1.42
N VAL A 62 12.81 8.18 1.16
CA VAL A 62 14.27 8.23 1.20
C VAL A 62 14.69 9.17 2.32
N ASP A 63 15.64 8.75 3.14
CA ASP A 63 16.16 9.57 4.24
C ASP A 63 17.25 10.56 3.77
N ALA A 64 17.84 11.28 4.73
CA ALA A 64 18.87 12.28 4.45
C ALA A 64 20.18 11.69 3.88
N ASP A 65 20.44 10.41 4.12
CA ASP A 65 21.62 9.69 3.62
C ASP A 65 21.38 9.08 2.23
N GLY A 66 20.16 9.22 1.69
CA GLY A 66 19.77 8.68 0.39
C GLY A 66 19.28 7.23 0.44
N GLU A 67 19.06 6.67 1.63
CA GLU A 67 18.63 5.30 1.80
C GLU A 67 17.10 5.16 1.71
N VAL A 68 16.62 4.13 1.02
CA VAL A 68 15.19 3.79 0.98
C VAL A 68 14.80 3.14 2.30
N VAL A 69 13.92 3.82 3.05
CA VAL A 69 13.52 3.43 4.40
C VAL A 69 12.05 3.02 4.51
N ALA A 70 11.25 3.34 3.50
CA ALA A 70 9.86 2.93 3.45
C ALA A 70 9.39 2.80 2.01
N THR A 71 8.32 2.02 1.82
CA THR A 71 7.66 1.80 0.53
C THR A 71 6.16 1.97 0.66
N GLY A 72 5.50 2.25 -0.45
CA GLY A 72 4.06 2.17 -0.61
C GLY A 72 3.75 1.89 -2.06
N ALA A 73 2.78 1.02 -2.33
CA ALA A 73 2.40 0.65 -3.68
C ALA A 73 0.88 0.71 -3.86
N LEU A 74 0.48 0.91 -5.11
CA LEU A 74 -0.91 0.88 -5.55
C LEU A 74 -0.98 0.15 -6.88
N ASP A 75 -1.97 -0.73 -7.02
CA ASP A 75 -2.29 -1.36 -8.28
C ASP A 75 -3.81 -1.35 -8.57
N SER A 76 -4.19 -1.70 -9.79
CA SER A 76 -5.59 -1.78 -10.24
C SER A 76 -6.22 -3.17 -10.07
N ARG A 77 -5.58 -4.04 -9.32
CA ARG A 77 -6.05 -5.41 -9.06
C ARG A 77 -6.88 -5.43 -7.79
N GLY A 78 -8.16 -5.65 -7.89
CA GLY A 78 -9.01 -5.89 -6.74
C GLY A 78 -8.66 -7.23 -6.04
N PRO A 79 -9.23 -7.47 -4.84
CA PRO A 79 -9.05 -8.74 -4.14
C PRO A 79 -9.63 -9.90 -4.95
N ALA A 80 -8.80 -10.91 -5.24
CA ALA A 80 -9.26 -12.10 -5.95
C ALA A 80 -9.98 -13.08 -5.02
N HIS A 81 -10.98 -13.78 -5.52
CA HIS A 81 -11.60 -14.92 -4.84
C HIS A 81 -11.27 -16.22 -5.60
N PRO A 82 -10.82 -17.26 -4.90
CA PRO A 82 -10.19 -17.26 -3.59
C PRO A 82 -8.83 -16.53 -3.61
N PRO A 83 -8.20 -16.17 -2.51
CA PRO A 83 -8.50 -16.58 -1.14
C PRO A 83 -9.42 -15.61 -0.38
N ASN A 84 -9.68 -14.38 -0.89
CA ASN A 84 -10.55 -13.44 -0.19
C ASN A 84 -12.03 -13.87 -0.29
N PRO A 85 -12.91 -13.44 0.61
CA PRO A 85 -14.34 -13.72 0.54
C PRO A 85 -14.96 -13.26 -0.80
N ALA A 86 -15.86 -14.06 -1.36
CA ALA A 86 -16.47 -13.79 -2.67
C ALA A 86 -17.15 -12.41 -2.71
N HIS A 87 -17.94 -12.07 -1.68
CA HIS A 87 -18.63 -10.79 -1.61
C HIS A 87 -17.67 -9.58 -1.54
N VAL A 88 -16.47 -9.75 -0.97
CA VAL A 88 -15.43 -8.70 -0.98
C VAL A 88 -14.85 -8.56 -2.39
N ALA A 89 -14.54 -9.66 -3.06
CA ALA A 89 -14.03 -9.63 -4.43
C ALA A 89 -15.06 -9.01 -5.43
N GLU A 90 -16.32 -9.34 -5.28
CA GLU A 90 -17.41 -8.77 -6.09
C GLU A 90 -17.58 -7.26 -5.88
N ARG A 91 -17.41 -6.79 -4.64
CA ARG A 91 -17.53 -5.38 -4.29
C ARG A 91 -16.37 -4.52 -4.85
N TYR A 92 -15.18 -5.09 -4.99
CA TYR A 92 -13.96 -4.39 -5.41
C TYR A 92 -13.37 -5.00 -6.70
N PRO A 93 -14.06 -4.89 -7.84
CA PRO A 93 -13.61 -5.49 -9.08
C PRO A 93 -12.31 -4.85 -9.60
N SER A 94 -11.45 -5.69 -10.18
CA SER A 94 -10.21 -5.24 -10.82
C SER A 94 -10.46 -4.23 -11.94
N GLY A 95 -9.51 -3.34 -12.18
CA GLY A 95 -9.57 -2.33 -13.22
C GLY A 95 -10.25 -1.02 -12.79
N VAL A 96 -11.15 -1.06 -11.81
CA VAL A 96 -11.82 0.14 -11.27
C VAL A 96 -11.59 0.31 -9.75
N THR A 97 -10.89 -0.63 -9.13
CA THR A 97 -10.49 -0.56 -7.73
C THR A 97 -8.99 -0.30 -7.66
N ALA A 98 -8.59 0.76 -6.94
CA ALA A 98 -7.20 0.94 -6.53
C ALA A 98 -6.95 0.10 -5.28
N GLN A 99 -5.99 -0.80 -5.30
CA GLN A 99 -5.59 -1.54 -4.12
C GLN A 99 -4.29 -0.98 -3.56
N LEU A 100 -4.32 -0.48 -2.32
CA LEU A 100 -3.12 -0.10 -1.58
C LEU A 100 -2.38 -1.35 -1.12
N ARG A 101 -1.07 -1.38 -1.39
CA ARG A 101 -0.18 -2.51 -1.09
C ARG A 101 1.15 -2.04 -0.55
N ARG A 102 1.84 -2.90 0.16
CA ARG A 102 3.27 -2.75 0.52
C ARG A 102 3.60 -1.42 1.18
N VAL A 103 2.68 -0.89 1.99
CA VAL A 103 2.94 0.30 2.82
C VAL A 103 3.72 -0.17 4.04
N TYR A 104 5.04 -0.17 3.91
CA TYR A 104 5.98 -0.70 4.88
C TYR A 104 7.01 0.35 5.27
N VAL A 105 7.34 0.40 6.54
CA VAL A 105 8.36 1.32 7.09
C VAL A 105 9.34 0.52 7.93
N ARG A 106 10.64 0.67 7.67
CA ARG A 106 11.69 0.07 8.48
C ARG A 106 11.50 0.42 9.95
N ARG A 107 11.77 -0.50 10.88
CA ARG A 107 11.46 -0.35 12.30
C ARG A 107 12.03 0.91 12.92
N GLU A 108 13.28 1.24 12.60
CA GLU A 108 14.03 2.40 13.07
C GLU A 108 13.50 3.75 12.57
N HIS A 109 12.68 3.72 11.52
CA HIS A 109 12.06 4.91 10.89
C HIS A 109 10.56 5.04 11.18
N ARG A 110 9.98 4.14 12.00
CA ARG A 110 8.55 4.20 12.38
C ARG A 110 8.24 5.36 13.30
N ARG A 111 6.94 5.66 13.46
CA ARG A 111 6.41 6.75 14.30
C ARG A 111 6.84 8.15 13.87
N ARG A 112 7.21 8.30 12.61
CA ARG A 112 7.61 9.56 11.96
C ARG A 112 6.64 10.01 10.86
N GLY A 113 5.43 9.45 10.82
CA GLY A 113 4.40 9.81 9.85
C GLY A 113 4.58 9.24 8.43
N LEU A 114 5.63 8.46 8.16
CA LEU A 114 5.95 8.01 6.79
C LEU A 114 4.84 7.18 6.16
N ALA A 115 4.24 6.24 6.91
CA ALA A 115 3.15 5.41 6.39
C ALA A 115 1.95 6.28 6.00
N ARG A 116 1.63 7.31 6.79
CA ARG A 116 0.52 8.24 6.49
C ARG A 116 0.82 9.04 5.23
N ARG A 117 1.99 9.63 5.12
CA ARG A 117 2.40 10.41 3.94
C ARG A 117 2.41 9.56 2.67
N LEU A 118 2.92 8.31 2.73
CA LEU A 118 2.88 7.37 1.60
C LEU A 118 1.44 7.03 1.21
N ALA A 119 0.56 6.79 2.18
CA ALA A 119 -0.85 6.50 1.90
C ALA A 119 -1.54 7.73 1.26
N ASP A 120 -1.33 8.93 1.79
CA ASP A 120 -1.90 10.17 1.27
C ASP A 120 -1.45 10.42 -0.20
N GLU A 121 -0.16 10.20 -0.52
CA GLU A 121 0.37 10.31 -1.89
C GLU A 121 -0.24 9.28 -2.85
N LEU A 122 -0.41 8.02 -2.40
CA LEU A 122 -1.04 6.98 -3.21
C LEU A 122 -2.53 7.26 -3.44
N LEU A 123 -3.21 7.81 -2.46
CA LEU A 123 -4.59 8.25 -2.59
C LEU A 123 -4.71 9.42 -3.57
N ALA A 124 -3.81 10.40 -3.50
CA ALA A 124 -3.74 11.50 -4.47
C ALA A 124 -3.50 10.98 -5.89
N PHE A 125 -2.63 9.98 -6.06
CA PHE A 125 -2.42 9.32 -7.34
C PHE A 125 -3.71 8.66 -7.86
N ALA A 126 -4.45 7.93 -7.00
CA ALA A 126 -5.71 7.29 -7.39
C ALA A 126 -6.78 8.30 -7.82
N VAL A 127 -6.88 9.45 -7.13
CA VAL A 127 -7.78 10.55 -7.49
C VAL A 127 -7.38 11.15 -8.84
N ALA A 128 -6.09 11.41 -9.04
CA ALA A 128 -5.57 12.02 -10.28
C ALA A 128 -5.74 11.11 -11.51
N ASP A 129 -5.71 9.78 -11.34
CA ASP A 129 -6.00 8.80 -12.39
C ASP A 129 -7.43 8.96 -12.94
N GLY A 130 -8.40 9.26 -12.08
CA GLY A 130 -9.80 9.50 -12.42
C GLY A 130 -10.59 8.25 -12.87
N GLY A 131 -9.94 7.10 -13.02
CA GLY A 131 -10.57 5.84 -13.43
C GLY A 131 -10.91 4.90 -12.28
N TYR A 132 -10.42 5.19 -11.08
CA TYR A 132 -10.75 4.43 -9.89
C TYR A 132 -12.07 4.88 -9.27
N ARG A 133 -12.88 3.93 -8.83
CA ARG A 133 -14.18 4.13 -8.18
C ARG A 133 -14.16 3.79 -6.70
N ALA A 134 -13.15 3.04 -6.27
CA ALA A 134 -12.96 2.62 -4.90
C ALA A 134 -11.46 2.48 -4.60
N VAL A 135 -11.10 2.65 -3.32
CA VAL A 135 -9.79 2.28 -2.80
C VAL A 135 -9.98 1.19 -1.76
N TYR A 136 -9.28 0.11 -1.96
CA TYR A 136 -9.34 -1.08 -1.11
C TYR A 136 -7.95 -1.42 -0.57
N LEU A 137 -7.94 -1.98 0.62
CA LEU A 137 -6.78 -2.68 1.17
C LEU A 137 -7.23 -3.77 2.14
N HIS A 138 -6.31 -4.66 2.47
CA HIS A 138 -6.46 -5.55 3.60
C HIS A 138 -5.19 -5.56 4.44
N THR A 139 -5.32 -5.92 5.71
CA THR A 139 -4.19 -5.99 6.64
C THR A 139 -4.30 -7.21 7.54
N ASP A 140 -3.14 -7.71 7.97
CA ASP A 140 -3.05 -8.71 9.02
C ASP A 140 -3.07 -7.98 10.39
N PRO A 141 -4.10 -8.19 11.22
CA PRO A 141 -4.21 -7.55 12.53
C PRO A 141 -3.14 -8.03 13.53
N ALA A 142 -2.46 -9.16 13.27
CA ALA A 142 -1.34 -9.62 14.09
C ALA A 142 -0.12 -8.68 13.95
N VAL A 143 -0.05 -7.88 12.89
CA VAL A 143 1.03 -6.90 12.72
C VAL A 143 0.75 -5.67 13.58
N THR A 144 1.57 -5.51 14.62
CA THR A 144 1.39 -4.44 15.61
C THR A 144 1.26 -3.06 14.97
N GLY A 145 0.13 -2.39 15.25
CA GLY A 145 -0.15 -1.02 14.81
C GLY A 145 -0.72 -0.90 13.40
N ALA A 146 -0.79 -1.98 12.60
CA ALA A 146 -1.32 -1.93 11.24
C ALA A 146 -2.84 -1.67 11.23
N GLU A 147 -3.62 -2.46 11.95
CA GLU A 147 -5.07 -2.28 11.99
C GLU A 147 -5.50 -0.90 12.53
N PRO A 148 -5.01 -0.40 13.68
CA PRO A 148 -5.34 0.95 14.14
C PRO A 148 -4.95 2.05 13.14
N PHE A 149 -3.84 1.90 12.43
CA PHE A 149 -3.43 2.83 11.38
C PHE A 149 -4.46 2.87 10.26
N TRP A 150 -4.87 1.72 9.72
CA TRP A 150 -5.84 1.66 8.62
C TRP A 150 -7.24 2.09 9.04
N ARG A 151 -7.65 1.82 10.29
CA ARG A 151 -8.90 2.36 10.86
C ARG A 151 -8.92 3.89 10.96
N SER A 152 -7.76 4.54 11.01
CA SER A 152 -7.66 6.00 10.98
C SER A 152 -7.84 6.61 9.59
N LEU A 153 -7.77 5.78 8.53
CA LEU A 153 -7.86 6.21 7.13
C LEU A 153 -9.12 5.72 6.42
N GLY A 154 -9.65 4.59 6.85
CA GLY A 154 -10.74 3.91 6.17
C GLY A 154 -11.71 3.22 7.10
N LYS A 155 -12.74 2.62 6.50
CA LYS A 155 -13.78 1.86 7.19
C LYS A 155 -13.55 0.37 6.98
N VAL A 156 -13.72 -0.43 8.03
CA VAL A 156 -13.78 -1.89 7.92
C VAL A 156 -15.01 -2.26 7.10
N VAL A 157 -14.83 -3.09 6.09
CA VAL A 157 -15.90 -3.62 5.26
C VAL A 157 -16.12 -5.11 5.49
N HIS A 158 -15.10 -5.80 5.99
CA HIS A 158 -15.19 -7.20 6.41
C HIS A 158 -14.02 -7.55 7.34
N ASP A 159 -14.31 -8.33 8.36
CA ASP A 159 -13.33 -8.85 9.30
C ASP A 159 -13.43 -10.38 9.32
N GLU A 160 -12.46 -11.06 8.71
CA GLU A 160 -12.49 -12.52 8.59
C GLU A 160 -12.40 -13.25 9.94
N ARG A 161 -12.00 -12.55 11.01
CA ARG A 161 -11.98 -13.13 12.36
C ARG A 161 -13.40 -13.45 12.88
N GLU A 162 -14.41 -12.78 12.31
CA GLU A 162 -15.83 -12.97 12.65
C GLU A 162 -16.47 -14.12 11.84
N ASP A 163 -15.78 -14.64 10.81
CA ASP A 163 -16.27 -15.70 9.97
C ASP A 163 -16.27 -17.06 10.68
N ALA A 164 -17.25 -17.89 10.39
CA ALA A 164 -17.25 -19.29 10.81
C ALA A 164 -16.04 -20.02 10.18
N GLY A 165 -15.03 -20.34 10.99
CA GLY A 165 -13.75 -20.90 10.52
C GLY A 165 -12.61 -19.91 10.38
N GLY A 166 -12.84 -18.61 10.64
CA GLY A 166 -11.79 -17.59 10.80
C GLY A 166 -11.10 -17.14 9.51
N GLY A 167 -11.46 -17.66 8.34
CA GLY A 167 -10.86 -17.27 7.07
C GLY A 167 -9.33 -17.26 7.08
N GLN A 168 -8.70 -16.23 6.52
CA GLN A 168 -7.27 -15.94 6.63
C GLN A 168 -6.96 -15.07 7.86
N GLY A 169 -7.98 -14.64 8.62
CA GLY A 169 -7.85 -13.77 9.78
C GLY A 169 -7.49 -12.33 9.46
N ILE A 170 -7.63 -11.91 8.21
CA ILE A 170 -7.33 -10.54 7.77
C ILE A 170 -8.54 -9.62 7.90
N VAL A 171 -8.28 -8.31 7.94
CA VAL A 171 -9.31 -7.26 7.99
C VAL A 171 -9.26 -6.45 6.70
N HIS A 172 -10.42 -6.29 6.06
CA HIS A 172 -10.61 -5.61 4.79
C HIS A 172 -11.14 -4.19 5.01
N PHE A 173 -10.62 -3.23 4.25
CA PHE A 173 -10.93 -1.81 4.38
C PHE A 173 -11.35 -1.19 3.06
N ASP A 174 -12.29 -0.27 3.16
CA ASP A 174 -12.61 0.75 2.16
C ASP A 174 -12.00 2.08 2.61
N VAL A 175 -11.26 2.75 1.74
CA VAL A 175 -10.74 4.09 2.01
C VAL A 175 -11.51 5.07 1.13
N PRO A 176 -12.25 6.03 1.72
CA PRO A 176 -13.01 6.99 0.94
C PRO A 176 -12.13 7.81 -0.01
N LEU A 177 -12.54 7.93 -1.26
CA LEU A 177 -11.94 8.88 -2.22
C LEU A 177 -12.51 10.30 -2.01
N ASP A 178 -13.71 10.41 -1.41
CA ASP A 178 -14.37 11.67 -1.14
C ASP A 178 -13.71 12.39 0.05
N GLY A 179 -13.43 13.68 -0.10
CA GLY A 179 -12.80 14.50 0.94
C GLY A 179 -11.27 14.64 0.82
N LEU A 180 -10.70 14.12 -0.27
CA LEU A 180 -9.27 14.31 -0.61
C LEU A 180 -9.04 15.59 -1.45
N ASP A 181 -10.09 16.38 -1.69
CA ASP A 181 -10.06 17.63 -2.47
C ASP A 181 -9.13 18.73 -1.90
N GLY A 182 -8.55 18.49 -0.73
CA GLY A 182 -7.55 19.38 -0.09
C GLY A 182 -6.08 18.99 -0.31
N LEU A 183 -5.80 17.94 -1.08
CA LEU A 183 -4.42 17.45 -1.36
C LEU A 183 -3.83 18.07 -2.63
N ASP A 184 -4.22 19.30 -2.99
CA ASP A 184 -3.77 20.04 -4.19
C ASP A 184 -2.24 20.22 -4.32
N GLY A 185 -1.47 19.86 -3.29
CA GLY A 185 -0.01 19.97 -3.31
C GLY A 185 0.73 18.86 -4.06
N LEU A 186 0.07 17.74 -4.40
CA LEU A 186 0.73 16.50 -4.81
C LEU A 186 0.35 15.99 -6.21
N ALA A 187 -0.60 16.64 -6.87
CA ALA A 187 -1.02 16.32 -8.25
C ALA A 187 0.11 16.48 -9.30
N GLY A 188 1.29 16.95 -8.91
CA GLY A 188 2.46 17.08 -9.78
C GLY A 188 3.09 15.74 -10.17
N LEU A 189 2.89 14.69 -9.39
CA LEU A 189 3.53 13.39 -9.62
C LEU A 189 2.85 12.56 -10.72
N ALA A 190 1.55 12.75 -10.95
CA ALA A 190 0.80 12.05 -12.01
C ALA A 190 1.07 12.58 -13.42
N ARG A 191 1.64 13.79 -13.56
CA ARG A 191 1.89 14.44 -14.87
C ARG A 191 3.32 14.33 -15.39
N ALA A 192 4.22 13.67 -14.69
CA ALA A 192 5.64 13.56 -15.02
C ALA A 192 6.01 12.20 -15.67
N ARG A 193 5.07 11.56 -16.39
CA ARG A 193 5.33 10.37 -17.22
C ARG A 193 4.96 10.58 -18.67
#